data_560ae1037487ca22f68784c947f6a8f1
#
_entry.id   560ae1037487ca22f68784c947f6a8f1
#
_cell.length_a   1.000
_cell.length_b   1.000
_cell.length_c   1.000
_cell.angle_alpha   90.00
_cell.angle_beta   90.00
_cell.angle_gamma   90.00
#
_symmetry.space_group_name_H-M   'P 1'
#
loop_
_entity.id
_entity.type
_entity.pdbx_description
1 polymer ?
#
loop_
_entity_poly.entity_id
_entity_poly.type
_entity_poly.pdbx_seq_one_letter_code
_entity_poly.pdbx_strand_id
1 'polypeptide(L)'
;MWSDIHDLEPSLRFEIVPVSDLYDERESVMRSLGREVDVVQSSFSTPRWGDACQKLRIVNVPFYIDLPRTSPLARKNRIAVADLEGMRLRVLRHGNDAMDSLRIDLLADGGVDVIDVDSFDFALFNEAEEKGDAVLTCGAWSGVHPAFVGVPFLCGREVPVFLHYPLEPTLQVQKFVNAMAQLLN
;
A
#
# COMPACT_ATOMS: atom_id res chain seq x y z
N MET A 1 -0.32 14.49 11.28
CA MET A 1 1.05 13.98 11.07
C MET A 1 1.99 14.99 10.44
N TRP A 2 1.78 15.53 9.22
CA TRP A 2 2.71 16.51 8.61
C TRP A 2 2.77 17.84 9.39
N SER A 3 1.63 18.37 9.86
CA SER A 3 1.57 19.52 10.76
C SER A 3 2.36 19.30 12.05
N ASP A 4 2.21 18.11 12.63
CA ASP A 4 2.83 17.79 13.91
C ASP A 4 4.37 17.69 13.78
N ILE A 5 4.88 17.23 12.62
CA ILE A 5 6.31 17.25 12.32
C ILE A 5 6.82 18.68 12.22
N HIS A 6 6.05 19.58 11.59
CA HIS A 6 6.45 20.99 11.50
C HIS A 6 6.47 21.68 12.87
N ASP A 7 5.58 21.27 13.77
CA ASP A 7 5.56 21.78 15.15
C ASP A 7 6.80 21.31 15.95
N LEU A 8 7.24 20.06 15.72
CA LEU A 8 8.45 19.52 16.35
C LEU A 8 9.74 20.06 15.75
N GLU A 9 9.78 20.25 14.45
CA GLU A 9 10.96 20.68 13.69
C GLU A 9 10.60 21.79 12.68
N PRO A 10 10.39 23.04 13.13
CA PRO A 10 9.95 24.15 12.28
C PRO A 10 10.93 24.53 11.16
N SER A 11 12.19 24.10 11.30
CA SER A 11 13.25 24.37 10.30
C SER A 11 13.15 23.49 9.05
N LEU A 12 12.39 22.39 9.11
CA LEU A 12 12.24 21.49 7.98
C LEU A 12 11.32 22.10 6.90
N ARG A 13 11.68 21.85 5.65
CA ARG A 13 10.85 22.16 4.48
C ARG A 13 10.62 20.87 3.71
N PHE A 14 9.39 20.66 3.25
CA PHE A 14 8.99 19.45 2.55
C PHE A 14 8.49 19.79 1.17
N GLU A 15 8.89 18.98 0.21
CA GLU A 15 8.24 18.84 -1.08
C GLU A 15 7.75 17.37 -1.18
N ILE A 16 6.46 17.18 -1.42
CA ILE A 16 5.89 15.86 -1.56
C ILE A 16 5.72 15.57 -3.04
N VAL A 17 6.48 14.61 -3.54
CA VAL A 17 6.42 14.17 -4.92
C VAL A 17 5.69 12.82 -4.98
N PRO A 18 4.53 12.75 -5.66
CA PRO A 18 3.84 11.48 -5.85
C PRO A 18 4.65 10.58 -6.78
N VAL A 19 4.72 9.30 -6.44
CA VAL A 19 5.40 8.27 -7.23
C VAL A 19 4.36 7.29 -7.72
N SER A 20 4.47 6.86 -8.97
CA SER A 20 3.62 5.85 -9.57
C SER A 20 3.83 4.47 -8.91
N ASP A 21 2.78 3.64 -8.90
CA ASP A 21 2.84 2.26 -8.40
C ASP A 21 3.50 1.29 -9.39
N LEU A 22 3.89 1.75 -10.58
CA LEU A 22 4.60 0.92 -11.56
C LEU A 22 5.95 0.47 -11.00
N TYR A 23 6.26 -0.81 -11.16
CA TYR A 23 7.45 -1.45 -10.58
C TYR A 23 8.75 -0.72 -10.95
N ASP A 24 8.95 -0.40 -12.24
CA ASP A 24 10.17 0.24 -12.72
C ASP A 24 10.35 1.67 -12.19
N GLU A 25 9.25 2.42 -12.01
CA GLU A 25 9.30 3.77 -11.44
C GLU A 25 9.66 3.72 -9.97
N ARG A 26 9.08 2.80 -9.20
CA ARG A 26 9.45 2.58 -7.78
C ARG A 26 10.93 2.22 -7.62
N GLU A 27 11.44 1.32 -8.46
CA GLU A 27 12.86 0.96 -8.46
C GLU A 27 13.76 2.14 -8.80
N SER A 28 13.33 3.00 -9.74
CA SER A 28 14.06 4.21 -10.11
C SER A 28 14.15 5.21 -8.94
N VAL A 29 13.03 5.45 -8.25
CA VAL A 29 12.97 6.34 -7.08
C VAL A 29 13.86 5.81 -5.96
N MET A 30 13.81 4.51 -5.67
CA MET A 30 14.68 3.93 -4.63
C MET A 30 16.16 4.01 -4.98
N ARG A 31 16.54 3.92 -6.26
CA ARG A 31 17.92 4.16 -6.69
C ARG A 31 18.37 5.61 -6.56
N SER A 32 17.44 6.56 -6.55
CA SER A 32 17.74 8.00 -6.37
C SER A 32 17.77 8.43 -4.90
N LEU A 33 17.42 7.54 -3.96
CA LEU A 33 17.38 7.82 -2.53
C LEU A 33 18.75 8.35 -2.01
N GLY A 34 18.70 9.47 -1.33
CA GLY A 34 19.88 10.19 -0.81
C GLY A 34 20.60 11.06 -1.85
N ARG A 35 20.06 11.16 -3.10
CA ARG A 35 20.59 12.03 -4.17
C ARG A 35 19.56 13.02 -4.69
N GLU A 36 18.42 12.51 -5.17
CA GLU A 36 17.32 13.29 -5.72
C GLU A 36 16.09 13.27 -4.80
N VAL A 37 15.96 12.20 -4.01
CA VAL A 37 14.90 12.00 -3.04
C VAL A 37 15.51 11.73 -1.67
N ASP A 38 15.11 12.49 -0.67
CA ASP A 38 15.63 12.37 0.69
C ASP A 38 15.04 11.20 1.47
N VAL A 39 13.73 10.97 1.29
CA VAL A 39 12.96 9.91 1.96
C VAL A 39 11.86 9.38 1.05
N VAL A 40 11.53 8.10 1.18
CA VAL A 40 10.43 7.47 0.43
C VAL A 40 9.47 6.81 1.41
N GLN A 41 8.21 7.22 1.39
CA GLN A 41 7.15 6.50 2.09
C GLN A 41 6.59 5.43 1.17
N SER A 42 6.63 4.16 1.61
CA SER A 42 6.16 3.06 0.78
C SER A 42 5.72 1.86 1.63
N SER A 43 4.75 1.11 1.13
CA SER A 43 4.40 -0.22 1.63
C SER A 43 5.23 -1.33 0.97
N PHE A 44 6.05 -0.98 0.00
CA PHE A 44 6.90 -1.92 -0.73
C PHE A 44 8.23 -2.07 -0.01
N SER A 45 8.50 -3.24 0.49
CA SER A 45 9.81 -3.60 1.02
C SER A 45 10.24 -4.86 0.29
N THR A 46 10.97 -4.70 -0.80
CA THR A 46 11.60 -5.86 -1.42
C THR A 46 12.86 -6.22 -0.66
N PRO A 47 13.27 -7.50 -0.63
CA PRO A 47 14.56 -7.91 -0.08
C PRO A 47 15.74 -7.13 -0.69
N ARG A 48 15.59 -6.65 -1.94
CA ARG A 48 16.60 -5.85 -2.64
C ARG A 48 16.89 -4.49 -1.99
N TRP A 49 15.96 -3.91 -1.27
CA TRP A 49 16.13 -2.60 -0.62
C TRP A 49 16.61 -2.71 0.82
N GLY A 50 16.52 -3.92 1.43
CA GLY A 50 16.79 -4.13 2.85
C GLY A 50 18.16 -3.66 3.30
N ASP A 51 19.19 -3.87 2.47
CA ASP A 51 20.58 -3.52 2.78
C ASP A 51 21.02 -2.19 2.13
N ALA A 52 20.18 -1.60 1.26
CA ALA A 52 20.51 -0.37 0.54
C ALA A 52 20.02 0.92 1.24
N CYS A 53 19.16 0.80 2.23
CA CYS A 53 18.59 1.93 2.98
C CYS A 53 18.22 1.52 4.41
N GLN A 54 18.07 2.53 5.27
CA GLN A 54 17.41 2.37 6.56
C GLN A 54 15.90 2.48 6.40
N LYS A 55 15.14 1.93 7.35
CA LYS A 55 13.68 2.02 7.36
C LYS A 55 13.12 2.24 8.75
N LEU A 56 12.12 3.10 8.84
CA LEU A 56 11.29 3.31 10.02
C LEU A 56 9.88 2.81 9.69
N ARG A 57 9.33 1.87 10.48
CA ARG A 57 7.93 1.47 10.35
C ARG A 57 7.04 2.59 10.84
N ILE A 58 6.09 3.04 10.00
CA ILE A 58 5.13 4.09 10.34
C ILE A 58 3.85 3.48 10.90
N VAL A 59 3.26 2.53 10.19
CA VAL A 59 1.96 1.93 10.52
C VAL A 59 1.81 0.58 9.83
N ASN A 60 0.94 -0.26 10.35
CA ASN A 60 0.36 -1.38 9.61
C ASN A 60 -1.05 -1.00 9.18
N VAL A 61 -1.39 -1.22 7.92
CA VAL A 61 -2.73 -0.96 7.39
C VAL A 61 -3.43 -2.28 7.03
N PRO A 62 -4.70 -2.44 7.40
CA PRO A 62 -5.46 -3.64 7.08
C PRO A 62 -5.72 -3.77 5.58
N PHE A 63 -5.93 -5.00 5.12
CA PHE A 63 -6.46 -5.28 3.81
C PHE A 63 -7.96 -5.01 3.74
N TYR A 64 -8.41 -4.63 2.55
CA TYR A 64 -9.81 -4.43 2.19
C TYR A 64 -10.12 -5.17 0.89
N ILE A 65 -11.39 -5.54 0.75
CA ILE A 65 -11.97 -5.92 -0.53
C ILE A 65 -12.84 -4.77 -0.98
N ASP A 66 -12.45 -4.10 -2.03
CA ASP A 66 -13.28 -3.11 -2.71
C ASP A 66 -14.26 -3.84 -3.63
N LEU A 67 -15.53 -3.66 -3.37
CA LEU A 67 -16.64 -4.33 -4.04
C LEU A 67 -17.49 -3.32 -4.78
N PRO A 68 -17.96 -3.63 -6.00
CA PRO A 68 -18.99 -2.80 -6.64
C PRO A 68 -20.18 -2.60 -5.68
N ARG A 69 -20.73 -1.40 -5.62
CA ARG A 69 -21.89 -1.08 -4.73
C ARG A 69 -23.10 -1.98 -4.96
N THR A 70 -23.19 -2.58 -6.15
CA THR A 70 -24.24 -3.54 -6.52
C THR A 70 -24.02 -4.94 -5.94
N SER A 71 -22.80 -5.25 -5.45
CA SER A 71 -22.48 -6.53 -4.84
C SER A 71 -23.25 -6.72 -3.51
N PRO A 72 -23.84 -7.90 -3.27
CA PRO A 72 -24.47 -8.17 -1.98
C PRO A 72 -23.48 -8.17 -0.82
N LEU A 73 -22.19 -8.46 -1.07
CA LEU A 73 -21.12 -8.42 -0.07
C LEU A 73 -20.72 -7.01 0.34
N ALA A 74 -21.02 -5.98 -0.48
CA ALA A 74 -20.76 -4.58 -0.13
C ALA A 74 -21.52 -4.08 1.11
N ARG A 75 -22.51 -4.84 1.59
CA ARG A 75 -23.29 -4.54 2.81
C ARG A 75 -22.72 -5.19 4.07
N LYS A 76 -21.70 -6.05 3.93
CA LYS A 76 -21.07 -6.69 5.08
C LYS A 76 -20.15 -5.71 5.80
N ASN A 77 -20.02 -5.88 7.11
CA ASN A 77 -19.06 -5.13 7.92
C ASN A 77 -17.62 -5.64 7.79
N ARG A 78 -17.46 -6.86 7.28
CA ARG A 78 -16.16 -7.53 7.08
C ARG A 78 -16.33 -8.70 6.11
N ILE A 79 -15.26 -9.04 5.40
CA ILE A 79 -15.15 -10.16 4.45
C ILE A 79 -14.14 -11.17 5.01
N ALA A 80 -14.51 -12.44 5.03
CA ALA A 80 -13.60 -13.56 5.24
C ALA A 80 -13.21 -14.20 3.90
N VAL A 81 -12.15 -15.03 3.86
CA VAL A 81 -11.74 -15.74 2.63
C VAL A 81 -12.87 -16.55 2.04
N ALA A 82 -13.63 -17.28 2.87
CA ALA A 82 -14.78 -18.08 2.43
C ALA A 82 -15.90 -17.26 1.76
N ASP A 83 -16.01 -15.97 2.03
CA ASP A 83 -16.99 -15.10 1.37
C ASP A 83 -16.63 -14.79 -0.08
N LEU A 84 -15.39 -15.03 -0.48
CA LEU A 84 -14.86 -14.76 -1.82
C LEU A 84 -14.97 -15.96 -2.75
N GLU A 85 -15.51 -17.10 -2.29
CA GLU A 85 -15.63 -18.31 -3.09
C GLU A 85 -16.39 -18.04 -4.40
N GLY A 86 -15.81 -18.44 -5.52
CA GLY A 86 -16.35 -18.23 -6.87
C GLY A 86 -16.29 -16.78 -7.37
N MET A 87 -15.73 -15.85 -6.60
CA MET A 87 -15.58 -14.46 -7.02
C MET A 87 -14.30 -14.25 -7.84
N ARG A 88 -14.38 -13.27 -8.74
CA ARG A 88 -13.22 -12.74 -9.45
C ARG A 88 -12.62 -11.60 -8.62
N LEU A 89 -11.35 -11.75 -8.25
CA LEU A 89 -10.62 -10.81 -7.40
C LEU A 89 -9.38 -10.30 -8.12
N ARG A 90 -9.34 -9.00 -8.39
CA ARG A 90 -8.17 -8.33 -8.96
C ARG A 90 -7.15 -8.06 -7.86
N VAL A 91 -5.91 -8.50 -8.09
CA VAL A 91 -4.82 -8.40 -7.12
C VAL A 91 -3.60 -7.82 -7.81
N LEU A 92 -2.99 -6.79 -7.18
CA LEU A 92 -1.75 -6.20 -7.68
C LEU A 92 -0.63 -7.23 -7.67
N ARG A 93 -0.07 -7.48 -8.85
CA ARG A 93 1.12 -8.32 -9.02
C ARG A 93 2.36 -7.50 -8.67
N HIS A 94 3.32 -8.13 -7.99
CA HIS A 94 4.52 -7.43 -7.51
C HIS A 94 4.18 -6.22 -6.62
N GLY A 95 3.22 -6.42 -5.73
CA GLY A 95 2.82 -5.45 -4.72
C GLY A 95 3.87 -5.30 -3.62
N ASN A 96 3.49 -5.62 -2.41
CA ASN A 96 4.40 -5.76 -1.27
C ASN A 96 4.40 -7.21 -0.80
N ASP A 97 5.37 -7.59 0.04
CA ASP A 97 5.53 -8.96 0.51
C ASP A 97 4.25 -9.54 1.16
N ALA A 98 3.47 -8.70 1.85
CA ALA A 98 2.21 -9.13 2.48
C ALA A 98 1.13 -9.41 1.43
N MET A 99 1.02 -8.56 0.39
CA MET A 99 0.07 -8.74 -0.71
C MET A 99 0.45 -9.95 -1.58
N ASP A 100 1.74 -10.10 -1.91
CA ASP A 100 2.24 -11.22 -2.71
C ASP A 100 2.04 -12.55 -1.96
N SER A 101 2.28 -12.59 -0.65
CA SER A 101 2.00 -13.77 0.18
C SER A 101 0.51 -14.10 0.24
N LEU A 102 -0.35 -13.09 0.42
CA LEU A 102 -1.80 -13.28 0.42
C LEU A 102 -2.30 -13.77 -0.94
N ARG A 103 -1.78 -13.22 -2.03
CA ARG A 103 -2.08 -13.66 -3.38
C ARG A 103 -1.73 -15.15 -3.60
N ILE A 104 -0.55 -15.58 -3.13
CA ILE A 104 -0.14 -16.99 -3.20
C ILE A 104 -1.10 -17.89 -2.43
N ASP A 105 -1.51 -17.49 -1.23
CA ASP A 105 -2.44 -18.27 -0.41
C ASP A 105 -3.82 -18.38 -1.10
N LEU A 106 -4.34 -17.29 -1.65
CA LEU A 106 -5.63 -17.30 -2.38
C LEU A 106 -5.59 -18.20 -3.62
N LEU A 107 -4.48 -18.20 -4.36
CA LEU A 107 -4.27 -19.11 -5.49
C LEU A 107 -4.18 -20.57 -5.06
N ALA A 108 -3.54 -20.85 -3.93
CA ALA A 108 -3.41 -22.22 -3.41
C ALA A 108 -4.71 -22.76 -2.86
N ASP A 109 -5.58 -21.91 -2.28
CA ASP A 109 -6.92 -22.27 -1.81
C ASP A 109 -7.86 -22.64 -2.96
N GLY A 110 -7.70 -21.98 -4.12
CA GLY A 110 -8.41 -22.30 -5.36
C GLY A 110 -9.90 -21.91 -5.37
N GLY A 111 -10.43 -21.35 -4.30
CA GLY A 111 -11.83 -20.90 -4.20
C GLY A 111 -12.10 -19.54 -4.86
N VAL A 112 -11.04 -18.77 -5.13
CA VAL A 112 -11.11 -17.39 -5.68
C VAL A 112 -10.45 -17.34 -7.05
N ASP A 113 -11.12 -16.73 -8.03
CA ASP A 113 -10.52 -16.48 -9.36
C ASP A 113 -9.65 -15.21 -9.29
N VAL A 114 -8.36 -15.40 -9.03
CA VAL A 114 -7.37 -14.31 -8.88
C VAL A 114 -6.95 -13.79 -10.25
N ILE A 115 -7.18 -12.49 -10.47
CA ILE A 115 -6.79 -11.78 -11.69
C ILE A 115 -5.64 -10.83 -11.36
N ASP A 116 -4.48 -11.09 -11.94
CA ASP A 116 -3.31 -10.23 -11.78
C ASP A 116 -3.47 -8.89 -12.48
N VAL A 117 -3.12 -7.80 -11.78
CA VAL A 117 -3.04 -6.45 -12.33
C VAL A 117 -1.68 -5.83 -12.04
N ASP A 118 -1.22 -4.92 -12.90
CA ASP A 118 0.12 -4.34 -12.80
C ASP A 118 0.14 -2.96 -12.10
N SER A 119 -1.01 -2.29 -12.00
CA SER A 119 -1.15 -1.00 -11.35
C SER A 119 -2.51 -0.81 -10.71
N PHE A 120 -2.58 0.08 -9.70
CA PHE A 120 -3.82 0.63 -9.19
C PHE A 120 -4.06 2.00 -9.82
N ASP A 121 -5.07 2.09 -10.67
CA ASP A 121 -5.51 3.33 -11.29
C ASP A 121 -7.04 3.33 -11.51
N PHE A 122 -7.60 4.44 -11.95
CA PHE A 122 -9.03 4.53 -12.21
C PHE A 122 -9.51 3.63 -13.35
N ALA A 123 -8.64 3.29 -14.31
CA ALA A 123 -8.99 2.40 -15.40
C ALA A 123 -9.23 0.98 -14.89
N LEU A 124 -8.41 0.51 -13.95
CA LEU A 124 -8.60 -0.77 -13.25
C LEU A 124 -9.99 -0.83 -12.59
N PHE A 125 -10.37 0.22 -11.83
CA PHE A 125 -11.65 0.23 -11.12
C PHE A 125 -12.84 0.32 -12.07
N ASN A 126 -12.75 1.10 -13.16
CA ASN A 126 -13.79 1.15 -14.18
C ASN A 126 -14.01 -0.22 -14.83
N GLU A 127 -12.92 -0.91 -15.19
CA GLU A 127 -13.01 -2.26 -15.76
C GLU A 127 -13.56 -3.29 -14.76
N ALA A 128 -13.15 -3.19 -13.49
CA ALA A 128 -13.65 -4.04 -12.44
C ALA A 128 -15.17 -3.83 -12.20
N GLU A 129 -15.64 -2.57 -12.23
CA GLU A 129 -17.07 -2.24 -12.13
C GLU A 129 -17.88 -2.87 -13.27
N GLU A 130 -17.41 -2.69 -14.52
CA GLU A 130 -18.07 -3.24 -15.70
C GLU A 130 -18.22 -4.77 -15.66
N LYS A 131 -17.19 -5.45 -15.13
CA LYS A 131 -17.15 -6.91 -15.03
C LYS A 131 -17.74 -7.47 -13.73
N GLY A 132 -18.06 -6.61 -12.77
CA GLY A 132 -18.50 -7.01 -11.44
C GLY A 132 -17.41 -7.65 -10.59
N ASP A 133 -16.13 -7.39 -10.90
CA ASP A 133 -14.98 -7.94 -10.19
C ASP A 133 -14.76 -7.21 -8.85
N ALA A 134 -14.26 -7.93 -7.86
CA ALA A 134 -13.72 -7.34 -6.62
C ALA A 134 -12.27 -6.90 -6.82
N VAL A 135 -11.78 -5.98 -5.97
CA VAL A 135 -10.39 -5.52 -5.99
C VAL A 135 -9.80 -5.65 -4.59
N LEU A 136 -8.66 -6.34 -4.46
CA LEU A 136 -7.90 -6.40 -3.22
C LEU A 136 -7.12 -5.08 -3.05
N THR A 137 -7.42 -4.36 -1.97
CA THR A 137 -6.77 -3.08 -1.64
C THR A 137 -6.23 -3.08 -0.21
N CYS A 138 -5.63 -1.99 0.21
CA CYS A 138 -5.30 -1.75 1.62
C CYS A 138 -5.85 -0.39 2.06
N GLY A 139 -5.86 -0.12 3.36
CA GLY A 139 -6.59 0.99 3.96
C GLY A 139 -6.42 2.37 3.31
N ALA A 140 -5.25 2.64 2.71
CA ALA A 140 -5.00 3.91 2.02
C ALA A 140 -5.70 4.02 0.65
N TRP A 141 -6.00 2.90 0.02
CA TRP A 141 -6.57 2.80 -1.34
C TRP A 141 -8.03 2.36 -1.34
N SER A 142 -8.55 1.94 -0.19
CA SER A 142 -9.93 1.47 -0.09
C SER A 142 -10.92 2.62 -0.25
N GLY A 143 -11.95 2.40 -1.06
CA GLY A 143 -13.05 3.36 -1.27
C GLY A 143 -12.69 4.60 -2.07
N VAL A 144 -11.56 4.63 -2.79
CA VAL A 144 -11.16 5.78 -3.63
C VAL A 144 -12.05 5.94 -4.86
N HIS A 145 -12.65 4.87 -5.36
CA HIS A 145 -13.54 4.92 -6.52
C HIS A 145 -15.01 4.99 -6.08
N PRO A 146 -15.83 5.94 -6.61
CA PRO A 146 -17.19 6.19 -6.14
C PRO A 146 -18.16 5.01 -6.35
N ALA A 147 -17.91 4.14 -7.32
CA ALA A 147 -18.73 2.96 -7.58
C ALA A 147 -18.43 1.78 -6.63
N PHE A 148 -17.39 1.88 -5.81
CA PHE A 148 -16.96 0.81 -4.92
C PHE A 148 -17.24 1.12 -3.44
N VAL A 149 -17.26 0.07 -2.65
CA VAL A 149 -17.27 0.12 -1.18
C VAL A 149 -16.16 -0.78 -0.68
N GLY A 150 -15.25 -0.21 0.09
CA GLY A 150 -14.22 -0.97 0.76
C GLY A 150 -14.74 -1.64 2.02
N VAL A 151 -14.63 -2.96 2.06
CA VAL A 151 -15.03 -3.77 3.23
C VAL A 151 -13.77 -4.39 3.85
N PRO A 152 -13.53 -4.27 5.16
CA PRO A 152 -12.38 -4.86 5.83
C PRO A 152 -12.25 -6.36 5.55
N PHE A 153 -11.05 -6.80 5.19
CA PHE A 153 -10.76 -8.20 4.86
C PHE A 153 -10.04 -8.92 5.99
N LEU A 154 -10.67 -9.96 6.52
CA LEU A 154 -10.12 -10.76 7.62
C LEU A 154 -9.20 -11.87 7.09
N CYS A 155 -8.05 -11.50 6.57
CA CYS A 155 -7.04 -12.44 6.08
C CYS A 155 -5.92 -12.73 7.10
N GLY A 156 -5.99 -12.16 8.30
CA GLY A 156 -4.96 -12.33 9.35
C GLY A 156 -3.63 -11.64 9.03
N ARG A 157 -3.61 -10.73 8.04
CA ARG A 157 -2.42 -10.00 7.59
C ARG A 157 -2.69 -8.52 7.49
N GLU A 158 -1.62 -7.74 7.60
CA GLU A 158 -1.62 -6.29 7.41
C GLU A 158 -0.47 -5.89 6.51
N VAL A 159 -0.59 -4.76 5.87
CA VAL A 159 0.44 -4.17 5.01
C VAL A 159 1.27 -3.19 5.85
N PRO A 160 2.55 -3.46 6.10
CA PRO A 160 3.42 -2.52 6.78
C PRO A 160 3.77 -1.34 5.85
N VAL A 161 3.67 -0.13 6.38
CA VAL A 161 4.11 1.09 5.70
C VAL A 161 5.39 1.58 6.36
N PHE A 162 6.40 1.86 5.55
CA PHE A 162 7.72 2.30 6.00
C PHE A 162 8.06 3.67 5.44
N LEU A 163 8.93 4.36 6.17
CA LEU A 163 9.74 5.46 5.68
C LEU A 163 11.13 4.89 5.38
N HIS A 164 11.55 4.91 4.13
CA HIS A 164 12.88 4.54 3.69
C HIS A 164 13.76 5.79 3.60
N TYR A 165 15.00 5.70 4.07
CA TYR A 165 15.96 6.80 4.05
C TYR A 165 17.39 6.28 3.89
N PRO A 166 18.36 7.12 3.46
CA PRO A 166 19.72 6.66 3.20
C PRO A 166 20.40 6.03 4.41
N LEU A 167 21.36 5.13 4.16
CA LEU A 167 22.20 4.54 5.22
C LEU A 167 22.95 5.63 6.00
N GLU A 168 23.43 6.64 5.30
CA GLU A 168 24.07 7.83 5.87
C GLU A 168 23.19 9.06 5.60
N PRO A 169 22.19 9.31 6.46
CA PRO A 169 21.24 10.40 6.26
C PRO A 169 21.90 11.76 6.52
N THR A 170 21.47 12.78 5.77
CA THR A 170 21.81 14.16 6.08
C THR A 170 21.24 14.57 7.44
N LEU A 171 21.75 15.66 8.04
CA LEU A 171 21.22 16.18 9.30
C LEU A 171 19.70 16.49 9.20
N GLN A 172 19.23 16.98 8.06
CA GLN A 172 17.82 17.28 7.83
C GLN A 172 16.97 16.01 7.80
N VAL A 173 17.43 14.98 7.08
CA VAL A 173 16.76 13.67 7.05
C VAL A 173 16.74 13.06 8.45
N GLN A 174 17.84 13.12 9.20
CA GLN A 174 17.89 12.59 10.56
C GLN A 174 16.90 13.31 11.50
N LYS A 175 16.81 14.63 11.43
CA LYS A 175 15.81 15.41 12.18
C LYS A 175 14.38 14.99 11.84
N PHE A 176 14.09 14.82 10.55
CA PHE A 176 12.79 14.37 10.08
C PHE A 176 12.44 12.97 10.61
N VAL A 177 13.37 12.02 10.49
CA VAL A 177 13.17 10.64 10.97
C VAL A 177 12.98 10.60 12.50
N ASN A 178 13.74 11.41 13.24
CA ASN A 178 13.60 11.50 14.70
C ASN A 178 12.24 12.09 15.11
N ALA A 179 11.77 13.14 14.43
CA ALA A 179 10.46 13.73 14.67
C ALA A 179 9.35 12.70 14.36
N MET A 180 9.45 11.97 13.24
CA MET A 180 8.53 10.88 12.92
C MET A 180 8.54 9.80 14.00
N ALA A 181 9.70 9.33 14.43
CA ALA A 181 9.81 8.31 15.46
C ALA A 181 9.20 8.76 16.81
N GLN A 182 9.32 10.05 17.14
CA GLN A 182 8.70 10.64 18.34
C GLN A 182 7.18 10.64 18.27
N LEU A 183 6.59 10.89 17.09
CA LEU A 183 5.12 10.91 16.90
C LEU A 183 4.50 9.51 16.88
N LEU A 184 5.32 8.46 16.66
CA LEU A 184 4.86 7.07 16.61
C LEU A 184 4.91 6.36 17.97
N ASN A 185 5.56 6.97 18.98
CA ASN A 185 5.65 6.45 20.36
C ASN A 185 4.56 7.06 21.26
#